data_bb2735678c1536c008997ea0e4ee232b
#
_entry.id   bb2735678c1536c008997ea0e4ee232b
#
_cell.length_a   1.000
_cell.length_b   1.000
_cell.length_c   1.000
_cell.angle_alpha   90.00
_cell.angle_beta   90.00
_cell.angle_gamma   90.00
#
_symmetry.space_group_name_H-M   'P 1'
#
loop_
_entity.id
_entity.type
_entity.pdbx_description
1 polymer ?
#
loop_
_entity_poly.entity_id
_entity_poly.type
_entity_poly.pdbx_seq_one_letter_code
_entity_poly.pdbx_strand_id
1 'polypeptide(L)'
;MLSIKGLLGYGPAPNRRFREVGPGRGKVKRHPGFGAAKERTALMNSRLFRLVPLAALLLVMGCTTKISVCPVPAILADTQSVTIFRPGTVPDLANELYTVSLINAEGDCTYSTKNSLVHASLELTFRATRVPTKEAATYTVPYFVVIHSNNKIFTKHIYRLRFTFAPGATAVTIKQSPDELVLHVSNGKLPWDYQQMAGFQMTPAQIEYNKTRGRYVP
;
A
#
# COMPACT_ATOMS: atom_id res chain seq x y z
N MET A 1 8.57 40.52 34.84
CA MET A 1 7.18 40.66 35.28
C MET A 1 6.38 41.26 34.12
N LEU A 2 5.70 40.43 33.34
CA LEU A 2 4.56 40.88 32.52
C LEU A 2 3.71 39.62 32.22
N SER A 3 2.54 39.65 32.85
CA SER A 3 1.51 38.59 32.74
C SER A 3 0.62 38.92 31.56
N ILE A 4 0.43 37.96 30.62
CA ILE A 4 -0.64 38.06 29.63
C ILE A 4 -1.46 36.76 29.71
N LYS A 5 -2.61 36.89 30.39
CA LYS A 5 -3.75 35.95 30.31
C LYS A 5 -4.50 36.29 29.02
N GLY A 6 -4.54 35.34 28.08
CA GLY A 6 -5.36 35.36 26.86
C GLY A 6 -6.36 34.21 26.89
N LEU A 7 -7.64 34.52 27.06
CA LEU A 7 -8.79 33.61 26.98
C LEU A 7 -8.89 32.97 25.61
N LEU A 8 -8.98 31.65 25.57
CA LEU A 8 -9.48 30.90 24.41
C LEU A 8 -10.89 30.39 24.71
N GLY A 9 -11.89 31.07 24.12
CA GLY A 9 -13.27 30.63 24.12
C GLY A 9 -13.45 29.47 23.14
N TYR A 10 -13.81 28.32 23.67
CA TYR A 10 -14.31 27.20 22.89
C TYR A 10 -15.79 27.41 22.60
N GLY A 11 -16.14 27.70 21.33
CA GLY A 11 -17.51 27.71 20.86
C GLY A 11 -17.96 26.27 20.52
N PRO A 12 -19.22 25.89 20.84
CA PRO A 12 -19.74 24.55 20.53
C PRO A 12 -20.02 24.38 19.04
N ALA A 13 -19.66 23.21 18.51
CA ALA A 13 -19.88 22.79 17.13
C ALA A 13 -21.39 22.70 16.79
N PRO A 14 -21.80 23.03 15.53
CA PRO A 14 -23.20 22.97 15.14
C PRO A 14 -23.67 21.51 14.97
N ASN A 15 -24.75 21.21 15.65
CA ASN A 15 -25.48 19.94 15.67
C ASN A 15 -26.11 19.69 14.28
N ARG A 16 -25.55 18.81 13.45
CA ARG A 16 -26.17 18.35 12.21
C ARG A 16 -27.22 17.28 12.55
N ARG A 17 -28.49 17.67 12.46
CA ARG A 17 -29.64 16.75 12.52
C ARG A 17 -29.55 15.74 11.38
N PHE A 18 -29.42 14.47 11.74
CA PHE A 18 -29.67 13.35 10.83
C PHE A 18 -31.16 13.37 10.43
N ARG A 19 -31.42 13.48 9.13
CA ARG A 19 -32.72 13.31 8.55
C ARG A 19 -32.99 11.82 8.41
N GLU A 20 -33.87 11.28 9.21
CA GLU A 20 -34.39 9.93 9.08
C GLU A 20 -35.19 9.85 7.76
N VAL A 21 -34.74 8.98 6.85
CA VAL A 21 -35.50 8.60 5.65
C VAL A 21 -36.45 7.48 6.05
N GLY A 22 -37.76 7.79 6.14
CA GLY A 22 -38.81 6.83 6.45
C GLY A 22 -38.97 5.77 5.34
N PRO A 23 -39.47 4.58 5.66
CA PRO A 23 -39.64 3.49 4.72
C PRO A 23 -40.83 3.78 3.75
N GLY A 24 -40.48 3.94 2.47
CA GLY A 24 -41.44 4.08 1.38
C GLY A 24 -42.27 2.79 1.23
N ARG A 25 -43.59 2.88 1.52
CA ARG A 25 -44.57 1.83 1.21
C ARG A 25 -44.71 1.67 -0.30
N GLY A 26 -43.99 0.71 -0.89
CA GLY A 26 -44.23 0.24 -2.26
C GLY A 26 -45.55 -0.52 -2.34
N LYS A 27 -46.49 0.01 -3.11
CA LYS A 27 -47.76 -0.66 -3.45
C LYS A 27 -47.48 -1.88 -4.31
N VAL A 28 -47.78 -3.07 -3.79
CA VAL A 28 -47.80 -4.33 -4.52
C VAL A 28 -48.98 -4.32 -5.49
N LYS A 29 -48.72 -4.22 -6.79
CA LYS A 29 -49.72 -4.49 -7.83
C LYS A 29 -49.88 -6.00 -7.95
N ARG A 30 -51.05 -6.51 -7.57
CA ARG A 30 -51.51 -7.88 -7.86
C ARG A 30 -51.87 -7.95 -9.34
N HIS A 31 -51.22 -8.80 -10.08
CA HIS A 31 -51.69 -9.25 -11.41
C HIS A 31 -52.53 -10.51 -11.24
N PRO A 32 -53.67 -10.61 -11.94
CA PRO A 32 -54.54 -11.76 -11.87
C PRO A 32 -54.07 -12.91 -12.76
N GLY A 33 -54.25 -14.08 -12.28
CA GLY A 33 -54.48 -15.37 -12.83
C GLY A 33 -53.97 -15.75 -14.21
N PHE A 34 -53.19 -16.81 -14.21
CA PHE A 34 -53.14 -17.67 -15.39
C PHE A 34 -52.97 -19.13 -15.01
N GLY A 35 -53.95 -19.92 -15.33
CA GLY A 35 -53.91 -21.09 -16.14
C GLY A 35 -53.22 -22.31 -15.48
N ALA A 36 -54.01 -23.23 -15.07
CA ALA A 36 -53.63 -24.59 -14.76
C ALA A 36 -52.91 -25.25 -15.95
N ALA A 37 -51.60 -25.45 -15.86
CA ALA A 37 -50.84 -26.28 -16.77
C ALA A 37 -50.68 -27.69 -16.19
N LYS A 38 -51.31 -28.61 -16.87
CA LYS A 38 -51.34 -30.04 -16.79
C LYS A 38 -49.97 -30.63 -16.41
N GLU A 39 -49.96 -31.31 -15.23
CA GLU A 39 -48.82 -32.16 -14.84
C GLU A 39 -48.57 -33.24 -15.87
N ARG A 40 -47.47 -33.07 -16.62
CA ARG A 40 -46.81 -34.20 -17.30
C ARG A 40 -45.74 -34.72 -16.36
N THR A 41 -46.04 -35.77 -15.66
CA THR A 41 -45.07 -36.62 -14.95
C THR A 41 -44.09 -37.21 -15.99
N ALA A 42 -43.01 -36.49 -16.21
CA ALA A 42 -41.86 -37.04 -16.88
C ALA A 42 -41.15 -37.95 -15.86
N LEU A 43 -41.18 -39.27 -16.11
CA LEU A 43 -40.35 -40.25 -15.44
C LEU A 43 -38.87 -39.88 -15.66
N MET A 44 -38.35 -39.08 -14.78
CA MET A 44 -36.94 -38.68 -14.77
C MET A 44 -36.13 -39.82 -14.19
N ASN A 45 -35.35 -40.46 -15.06
CA ASN A 45 -34.50 -41.58 -14.75
C ASN A 45 -33.70 -41.36 -13.45
N SER A 46 -34.03 -42.15 -12.43
CA SER A 46 -33.45 -42.07 -11.07
C SER A 46 -31.93 -42.31 -10.99
N ARG A 47 -31.32 -42.70 -12.11
CA ARG A 47 -29.86 -42.94 -12.18
C ARG A 47 -28.99 -41.68 -12.38
N LEU A 48 -29.56 -40.57 -12.91
CA LEU A 48 -28.84 -39.29 -13.04
C LEU A 48 -28.73 -38.52 -11.75
N PHE A 49 -29.68 -38.75 -10.79
CA PHE A 49 -29.66 -37.97 -9.52
C PHE A 49 -28.56 -38.41 -8.55
N ARG A 50 -27.93 -39.58 -8.76
CA ARG A 50 -26.83 -40.08 -7.89
C ARG A 50 -25.44 -39.51 -8.25
N LEU A 51 -25.27 -38.87 -9.41
CA LEU A 51 -23.99 -38.32 -9.85
C LEU A 51 -23.83 -36.84 -9.54
N VAL A 52 -24.95 -36.14 -9.24
CA VAL A 52 -24.93 -34.69 -8.94
C VAL A 52 -24.22 -34.35 -7.62
N PRO A 53 -24.36 -35.11 -6.51
CA PRO A 53 -23.65 -34.77 -5.27
C PRO A 53 -22.13 -35.03 -5.36
N LEU A 54 -21.68 -35.93 -6.24
CA LEU A 54 -20.25 -36.22 -6.41
C LEU A 54 -19.54 -35.11 -7.21
N ALA A 55 -20.22 -34.49 -8.19
CA ALA A 55 -19.69 -33.37 -8.96
C ALA A 55 -19.66 -32.08 -8.13
N ALA A 56 -20.59 -31.87 -7.19
CA ALA A 56 -20.59 -30.72 -6.29
C ALA A 56 -19.45 -30.78 -5.24
N LEU A 57 -18.98 -31.99 -4.89
CA LEU A 57 -17.88 -32.14 -3.93
C LEU A 57 -16.51 -31.77 -4.51
N LEU A 58 -16.34 -31.78 -5.83
CA LEU A 58 -15.09 -31.44 -6.51
C LEU A 58 -14.87 -29.94 -6.71
N LEU A 59 -15.88 -29.11 -6.44
CA LEU A 59 -15.77 -27.64 -6.57
C LEU A 59 -15.25 -26.93 -5.31
N VAL A 60 -15.04 -27.66 -4.21
CA VAL A 60 -14.40 -27.11 -2.99
C VAL A 60 -12.88 -27.30 -3.10
N MET A 61 -12.27 -26.98 -4.23
CA MET A 61 -10.82 -26.78 -4.27
C MET A 61 -10.51 -25.45 -3.58
N GLY A 62 -10.26 -25.55 -2.26
CA GLY A 62 -9.93 -24.44 -1.41
C GLY A 62 -8.78 -23.63 -1.98
N CYS A 63 -8.93 -22.31 -2.01
CA CYS A 63 -7.84 -21.38 -2.19
C CYS A 63 -6.80 -21.67 -1.11
N THR A 64 -5.74 -22.39 -1.45
CA THR A 64 -4.56 -22.51 -0.60
C THR A 64 -3.88 -21.14 -0.58
N THR A 65 -4.16 -20.35 0.44
CA THR A 65 -3.39 -19.13 0.72
C THR A 65 -1.95 -19.57 0.98
N LYS A 66 -1.03 -19.25 0.07
CA LYS A 66 0.39 -19.43 0.30
C LYS A 66 0.77 -18.53 1.48
N ILE A 67 1.03 -19.10 2.64
CA ILE A 67 1.62 -18.39 3.76
C ILE A 67 3.05 -18.09 3.34
N SER A 68 3.36 -16.80 3.09
CA SER A 68 4.73 -16.38 2.84
C SER A 68 5.53 -16.53 4.13
N VAL A 69 6.62 -17.27 4.05
CA VAL A 69 7.58 -17.42 5.17
C VAL A 69 8.65 -16.31 5.18
N CYS A 70 8.50 -15.32 4.31
CA CYS A 70 9.50 -14.26 4.10
C CYS A 70 9.39 -13.12 5.11
N PRO A 71 10.46 -12.32 5.28
CA PRO A 71 10.38 -11.04 5.96
C PRO A 71 9.30 -10.15 5.31
N VAL A 72 8.47 -9.51 6.14
CA VAL A 72 7.34 -8.73 5.67
C VAL A 72 7.83 -7.43 5.00
N PRO A 73 7.53 -7.19 3.70
CA PRO A 73 7.89 -5.94 3.06
C PRO A 73 7.05 -4.79 3.61
N ALA A 74 7.65 -3.63 3.85
CA ALA A 74 6.97 -2.45 4.35
C ALA A 74 7.62 -1.15 3.85
N ILE A 75 6.84 -0.09 3.78
CA ILE A 75 7.31 1.26 3.48
C ILE A 75 7.29 2.07 4.78
N LEU A 76 8.41 2.72 5.12
CA LEU A 76 8.49 3.56 6.30
C LEU A 76 7.77 4.90 6.04
N ALA A 77 6.64 5.11 6.72
CA ALA A 77 5.70 6.20 6.45
C ALA A 77 6.34 7.60 6.42
N ASP A 78 7.19 7.93 7.40
CA ASP A 78 7.82 9.27 7.49
C ASP A 78 8.85 9.52 6.36
N THR A 79 9.32 8.47 5.68
CA THR A 79 10.29 8.55 4.59
C THR A 79 9.75 7.98 3.27
N GLN A 80 8.44 7.82 3.16
CA GLN A 80 7.76 7.31 1.98
C GLN A 80 7.92 8.24 0.77
N SER A 81 8.05 9.53 0.99
CA SER A 81 8.21 10.51 -0.08
C SER A 81 9.31 11.52 0.25
N VAL A 82 9.96 12.05 -0.78
CA VAL A 82 10.95 13.11 -0.68
C VAL A 82 10.65 14.21 -1.70
N THR A 83 10.56 15.45 -1.21
CA THR A 83 10.41 16.63 -2.05
C THR A 83 11.75 17.35 -2.14
N ILE A 84 12.17 17.67 -3.37
CA ILE A 84 13.38 18.44 -3.66
C ILE A 84 12.97 19.83 -4.15
N PHE A 85 13.58 20.85 -3.56
CA PHE A 85 13.34 22.24 -3.89
C PHE A 85 14.41 22.78 -4.81
N ARG A 86 14.11 23.89 -5.48
CA ARG A 86 15.09 24.63 -6.28
C ARG A 86 16.23 25.11 -5.38
N PRO A 87 17.49 25.01 -5.81
CA PRO A 87 18.62 25.46 -5.01
C PRO A 87 18.48 26.92 -4.58
N GLY A 88 18.81 27.21 -3.31
CA GLY A 88 18.78 28.58 -2.77
C GLY A 88 17.40 29.16 -2.48
N THR A 89 16.33 28.34 -2.55
CA THR A 89 14.97 28.78 -2.24
C THR A 89 14.48 28.21 -0.89
N VAL A 90 13.46 28.86 -0.32
CA VAL A 90 12.77 28.32 0.87
C VAL A 90 11.94 27.10 0.49
N PRO A 91 11.80 26.10 1.40
CA PRO A 91 11.02 24.91 1.14
C PRO A 91 9.51 25.21 1.23
N ASP A 92 8.94 25.63 0.12
CA ASP A 92 7.51 25.86 -0.07
C ASP A 92 7.02 25.23 -1.39
N LEU A 93 5.70 25.16 -1.56
CA LEU A 93 5.05 24.53 -2.72
C LEU A 93 5.46 25.16 -4.05
N ALA A 94 5.67 26.50 -4.09
CA ALA A 94 6.02 27.20 -5.34
C ALA A 94 7.46 26.92 -5.78
N ASN A 95 8.31 26.50 -4.85
CA ASN A 95 9.72 26.20 -5.07
C ASN A 95 10.02 24.70 -5.25
N GLU A 96 9.00 23.84 -5.26
CA GLU A 96 9.20 22.42 -5.54
C GLU A 96 9.81 22.24 -6.94
N LEU A 97 10.89 21.47 -7.00
CA LEU A 97 11.51 21.04 -8.24
C LEU A 97 10.89 19.72 -8.72
N TYR A 98 10.80 18.75 -7.81
CA TYR A 98 10.11 17.48 -8.00
C TYR A 98 9.86 16.78 -6.65
N THR A 99 8.88 15.89 -6.64
CA THR A 99 8.61 14.98 -5.52
C THR A 99 8.69 13.54 -6.00
N VAL A 100 9.32 12.66 -5.22
CA VAL A 100 9.37 11.22 -5.47
C VAL A 100 8.70 10.50 -4.32
N SER A 101 7.79 9.59 -4.62
CA SER A 101 7.11 8.74 -3.64
C SER A 101 7.39 7.27 -3.94
N LEU A 102 7.62 6.48 -2.89
CA LEU A 102 7.65 5.03 -2.93
C LEU A 102 6.22 4.54 -2.75
N ILE A 103 5.62 3.98 -3.82
CA ILE A 103 4.18 3.67 -3.86
C ILE A 103 3.88 2.19 -3.66
N ASN A 104 4.87 1.30 -3.87
CA ASN A 104 4.71 -0.12 -3.64
C ASN A 104 6.04 -0.78 -3.24
N ALA A 105 5.96 -1.83 -2.41
CA ALA A 105 7.07 -2.69 -2.02
C ALA A 105 6.58 -4.14 -1.98
N GLU A 106 7.13 -4.98 -2.85
CA GLU A 106 6.84 -6.41 -2.93
C GLU A 106 8.09 -7.20 -2.58
N GLY A 107 7.97 -8.17 -1.67
CA GLY A 107 9.10 -8.98 -1.21
C GLY A 107 8.91 -10.44 -1.50
N ASP A 108 10.01 -11.12 -1.81
CA ASP A 108 10.11 -12.57 -1.91
C ASP A 108 11.38 -13.05 -1.20
N CYS A 109 11.50 -14.34 -0.91
CA CYS A 109 12.71 -14.89 -0.31
C CYS A 109 12.87 -16.39 -0.54
N THR A 110 14.10 -16.83 -0.34
CA THR A 110 14.41 -18.25 -0.10
C THR A 110 14.90 -18.42 1.33
N TYR A 111 14.38 -19.42 2.03
CA TYR A 111 14.79 -19.75 3.40
C TYR A 111 15.38 -21.15 3.48
N SER A 112 16.63 -21.22 3.96
CA SER A 112 17.32 -22.46 4.25
C SER A 112 17.26 -22.76 5.75
N THR A 113 16.48 -23.76 6.12
CA THR A 113 16.36 -24.22 7.53
C THR A 113 17.67 -24.83 8.06
N LYS A 114 18.51 -25.39 7.16
CA LYS A 114 19.77 -26.07 7.54
C LYS A 114 20.79 -25.10 8.14
N ASN A 115 20.88 -23.88 7.65
CA ASN A 115 21.83 -22.86 8.10
C ASN A 115 21.14 -21.60 8.64
N SER A 116 19.81 -21.64 8.77
CA SER A 116 18.99 -20.52 9.25
C SER A 116 19.21 -19.22 8.43
N LEU A 117 19.41 -19.37 7.11
CA LEU A 117 19.74 -18.28 6.21
C LEU A 117 18.55 -17.91 5.35
N VAL A 118 18.22 -16.63 5.30
CA VAL A 118 17.21 -16.04 4.40
C VAL A 118 17.90 -15.17 3.38
N HIS A 119 17.60 -15.41 2.12
CA HIS A 119 17.92 -14.53 1.01
C HIS A 119 16.66 -13.79 0.62
N ALA A 120 16.56 -12.52 0.96
CA ALA A 120 15.37 -11.70 0.78
C ALA A 120 15.56 -10.71 -0.38
N SER A 121 14.69 -10.82 -1.38
CA SER A 121 14.61 -9.87 -2.51
C SER A 121 13.47 -8.89 -2.31
N LEU A 122 13.55 -7.73 -2.95
CA LEU A 122 12.57 -6.67 -2.86
C LEU A 122 12.38 -6.00 -4.22
N GLU A 123 11.14 -5.87 -4.68
CA GLU A 123 10.79 -5.00 -5.81
C GLU A 123 10.13 -3.73 -5.27
N LEU A 124 10.64 -2.58 -5.63
CA LEU A 124 10.16 -1.26 -5.24
C LEU A 124 9.61 -0.51 -6.44
N THR A 125 8.40 0.06 -6.30
CA THR A 125 7.83 0.94 -7.32
C THR A 125 7.80 2.36 -6.80
N PHE A 126 8.49 3.24 -7.55
CA PHE A 126 8.56 4.67 -7.26
C PHE A 126 7.75 5.46 -8.29
N ARG A 127 7.15 6.57 -7.85
CA ARG A 127 6.53 7.56 -8.72
C ARG A 127 7.16 8.91 -8.45
N ALA A 128 7.79 9.49 -9.47
CA ALA A 128 8.28 10.86 -9.41
C ALA A 128 7.31 11.79 -10.16
N THR A 129 7.10 13.00 -9.61
CA THR A 129 6.21 14.03 -10.17
C THR A 129 6.91 15.39 -10.18
N ARG A 130 6.62 16.23 -11.19
CA ARG A 130 7.09 17.62 -11.28
C ARG A 130 6.11 18.48 -12.08
N VAL A 131 6.29 19.79 -12.01
CA VAL A 131 5.69 20.71 -12.97
C VAL A 131 6.30 20.44 -14.36
N PRO A 132 5.51 20.39 -15.45
CA PRO A 132 6.02 20.11 -16.79
C PRO A 132 6.99 21.21 -17.25
N THR A 133 8.09 20.78 -17.88
CA THR A 133 9.08 21.68 -18.51
C THR A 133 9.30 21.29 -19.94
N LYS A 134 9.80 22.24 -20.76
CA LYS A 134 10.12 21.98 -22.19
C LYS A 134 11.31 21.06 -22.37
N GLU A 135 12.14 20.88 -21.35
CA GLU A 135 13.39 20.14 -21.41
C GLU A 135 13.29 18.83 -20.61
N ALA A 136 14.01 17.81 -21.09
CA ALA A 136 14.25 16.60 -20.33
C ALA A 136 15.15 16.90 -19.14
N ALA A 137 14.92 16.22 -18.00
CA ALA A 137 15.79 16.35 -16.84
C ALA A 137 15.97 15.01 -16.13
N THR A 138 17.21 14.71 -15.75
CA THR A 138 17.57 13.51 -15.00
C THR A 138 17.94 13.88 -13.57
N TYR A 139 17.39 13.14 -12.64
CA TYR A 139 17.62 13.33 -11.21
C TYR A 139 18.06 12.02 -10.54
N THR A 140 18.64 12.15 -9.36
CA THR A 140 19.06 11.01 -8.53
C THR A 140 18.72 11.32 -7.08
N VAL A 141 18.03 10.37 -6.39
CA VAL A 141 17.73 10.48 -4.98
C VAL A 141 18.18 9.23 -4.22
N PRO A 142 18.72 9.34 -3.01
CA PRO A 142 19.11 8.20 -2.21
C PRO A 142 17.88 7.59 -1.51
N TYR A 143 17.79 6.27 -1.51
CA TYR A 143 16.84 5.50 -0.73
C TYR A 143 17.56 4.39 0.03
N PHE A 144 16.93 3.84 1.05
CA PHE A 144 17.48 2.74 1.83
C PHE A 144 16.53 1.55 1.86
N VAL A 145 17.13 0.37 2.08
CA VAL A 145 16.43 -0.85 2.48
C VAL A 145 17.07 -1.35 3.76
N VAL A 146 16.25 -1.72 4.74
CA VAL A 146 16.69 -2.27 6.02
C VAL A 146 15.94 -3.56 6.33
N ILE A 147 16.61 -4.50 7.01
CA ILE A 147 15.95 -5.59 7.72
C ILE A 147 16.01 -5.28 9.20
N HIS A 148 14.85 -5.31 9.86
CA HIS A 148 14.77 -5.10 11.30
C HIS A 148 13.78 -6.08 11.96
N SER A 149 13.91 -6.23 13.29
CA SER A 149 12.99 -6.96 14.15
C SER A 149 13.09 -6.38 15.56
N ASN A 150 11.95 -6.13 16.23
CA ASN A 150 11.89 -5.63 17.60
C ASN A 150 12.83 -4.43 17.87
N ASN A 151 12.73 -3.37 17.06
CA ASN A 151 13.55 -2.15 17.13
C ASN A 151 15.08 -2.35 16.90
N LYS A 152 15.53 -3.55 16.51
CA LYS A 152 16.91 -3.80 16.14
C LYS A 152 17.05 -3.86 14.62
N ILE A 153 17.96 -3.06 14.08
CA ILE A 153 18.36 -3.11 12.68
C ILE A 153 19.46 -4.17 12.54
N PHE A 154 19.26 -5.13 11.63
CA PHE A 154 20.21 -6.19 11.32
C PHE A 154 21.10 -5.81 10.14
N THR A 155 20.52 -5.17 9.12
CA THR A 155 21.25 -4.68 7.96
C THR A 155 20.58 -3.44 7.42
N LYS A 156 21.37 -2.53 6.83
CA LYS A 156 20.90 -1.34 6.13
C LYS A 156 21.79 -1.07 4.93
N HIS A 157 21.18 -0.99 3.74
CA HIS A 157 21.86 -0.62 2.50
C HIS A 157 21.23 0.65 1.95
N ILE A 158 22.09 1.52 1.38
CA ILE A 158 21.70 2.77 0.73
C ILE A 158 21.94 2.65 -0.76
N TYR A 159 20.89 2.90 -1.53
CA TYR A 159 20.88 2.83 -2.98
C TYR A 159 20.61 4.21 -3.59
N ARG A 160 20.77 4.33 -4.90
CA ARG A 160 20.50 5.55 -5.66
C ARG A 160 19.45 5.27 -6.72
N LEU A 161 18.30 5.94 -6.62
CA LEU A 161 17.27 5.93 -7.64
C LEU A 161 17.59 7.01 -8.68
N ARG A 162 17.90 6.61 -9.91
CA ARG A 162 18.07 7.52 -11.05
C ARG A 162 16.86 7.45 -11.95
N PHE A 163 16.32 8.60 -12.36
CA PHE A 163 15.15 8.69 -13.23
C PHE A 163 15.21 9.93 -14.11
N THR A 164 14.50 9.89 -15.25
CA THR A 164 14.48 10.98 -16.23
C THR A 164 13.05 11.34 -16.59
N PHE A 165 12.72 12.61 -16.50
CA PHE A 165 11.50 13.14 -17.07
C PHE A 165 11.74 13.51 -18.55
N ALA A 166 10.89 13.02 -19.43
CA ALA A 166 10.85 13.49 -20.82
C ALA A 166 10.33 14.94 -20.90
N PRO A 167 10.57 15.65 -22.02
CA PRO A 167 9.97 16.95 -22.27
C PRO A 167 8.47 16.91 -22.09
N GLY A 168 7.90 17.87 -21.36
CA GLY A 168 6.45 17.95 -21.07
C GLY A 168 5.92 16.93 -20.03
N ALA A 169 6.73 15.95 -19.64
CA ALA A 169 6.27 14.95 -18.68
C ALA A 169 6.10 15.52 -17.26
N THR A 170 4.96 15.20 -16.63
CA THR A 170 4.63 15.57 -15.24
C THR A 170 4.89 14.45 -14.26
N ALA A 171 4.99 13.21 -14.72
CA ALA A 171 5.22 12.04 -13.89
C ALA A 171 6.05 10.98 -14.62
N VAL A 172 6.76 10.16 -13.83
CA VAL A 172 7.43 8.94 -14.28
C VAL A 172 7.34 7.88 -13.19
N THR A 173 7.07 6.63 -13.59
CA THR A 173 7.07 5.48 -12.69
C THR A 173 8.31 4.64 -12.94
N ILE A 174 9.00 4.24 -11.88
CA ILE A 174 10.26 3.52 -11.93
C ILE A 174 10.13 2.28 -11.05
N LYS A 175 10.52 1.12 -11.55
CA LYS A 175 10.70 -0.10 -10.76
C LYS A 175 12.18 -0.31 -10.50
N GLN A 176 12.50 -0.74 -9.29
CA GLN A 176 13.85 -1.07 -8.83
C GLN A 176 13.83 -2.37 -8.06
N SER A 177 14.77 -3.25 -8.39
CA SER A 177 15.07 -4.45 -7.61
C SER A 177 16.46 -4.28 -7.03
N PRO A 178 16.60 -3.76 -5.80
CA PRO A 178 17.91 -3.65 -5.15
C PRO A 178 18.52 -5.04 -4.93
N ASP A 179 19.82 -5.07 -4.64
CA ASP A 179 20.52 -6.31 -4.34
C ASP A 179 19.85 -7.08 -3.21
N GLU A 180 19.90 -8.40 -3.31
CA GLU A 180 19.35 -9.31 -2.30
C GLU A 180 19.99 -9.06 -0.94
N LEU A 181 19.14 -9.04 0.11
CA LEU A 181 19.59 -8.93 1.49
C LEU A 181 19.66 -10.31 2.13
N VAL A 182 20.81 -10.61 2.73
CA VAL A 182 21.05 -11.87 3.44
C VAL A 182 20.89 -11.67 4.93
N LEU A 183 20.09 -12.53 5.56
CA LEU A 183 19.79 -12.49 6.99
C LEU A 183 19.99 -13.86 7.63
N HIS A 184 20.74 -13.92 8.72
CA HIS A 184 20.73 -15.07 9.65
C HIS A 184 19.55 -14.93 10.63
N VAL A 185 18.64 -15.90 10.58
CA VAL A 185 17.51 -15.98 11.50
C VAL A 185 18.00 -16.43 12.86
N SER A 186 17.76 -15.64 13.90
CA SER A 186 18.16 -15.97 15.28
C SER A 186 17.37 -17.17 15.81
N ASN A 187 17.98 -17.93 16.76
CA ASN A 187 17.32 -19.07 17.39
C ASN A 187 15.95 -18.67 17.99
N GLY A 188 14.95 -19.49 17.73
CA GLY A 188 13.58 -19.27 18.20
C GLY A 188 12.78 -18.23 17.40
N LYS A 189 13.34 -17.69 16.30
CA LYS A 189 12.64 -16.82 15.36
C LYS A 189 12.44 -17.49 14.01
N LEU A 190 11.55 -16.92 13.22
CA LEU A 190 11.23 -17.32 11.87
C LEU A 190 11.37 -16.12 10.92
N PRO A 191 11.54 -16.32 9.61
CA PRO A 191 11.74 -15.21 8.67
C PRO A 191 10.68 -14.10 8.77
N TRP A 192 9.42 -14.42 9.02
CA TRP A 192 8.33 -13.46 9.18
C TRP A 192 8.37 -12.64 10.48
N ASP A 193 9.24 -12.97 11.45
CA ASP A 193 9.51 -12.13 12.64
C ASP A 193 10.38 -10.92 12.31
N TYR A 194 10.82 -10.82 11.06
CA TYR A 194 11.59 -9.72 10.52
C TYR A 194 10.76 -8.92 9.51
N GLN A 195 11.05 -7.63 9.41
CA GLN A 195 10.48 -6.76 8.40
C GLN A 195 11.58 -6.22 7.50
N GLN A 196 11.29 -6.17 6.19
CA GLN A 196 12.14 -5.57 5.19
C GLN A 196 11.54 -4.22 4.81
N MET A 197 12.09 -3.13 5.36
CA MET A 197 11.54 -1.79 5.16
C MET A 197 12.36 -0.97 4.18
N ALA A 198 11.67 -0.18 3.35
CA ALA A 198 12.26 0.78 2.44
C ALA A 198 11.76 2.20 2.70
N GLY A 199 12.59 3.19 2.36
CA GLY A 199 12.26 4.61 2.46
C GLY A 199 13.37 5.48 1.88
N PHE A 200 13.10 6.79 1.72
CA PHE A 200 14.13 7.73 1.25
C PHE A 200 15.12 8.10 2.36
N GLN A 201 16.40 8.18 1.99
CA GLN A 201 17.43 8.72 2.88
C GLN A 201 17.32 10.24 2.88
N MET A 202 16.75 10.80 3.95
CA MET A 202 16.37 12.21 4.04
C MET A 202 17.22 12.98 5.03
N THR A 203 17.34 14.28 4.81
CA THR A 203 17.87 15.23 5.81
C THR A 203 16.82 15.53 6.88
N PRO A 204 17.22 16.01 8.08
CA PRO A 204 16.28 16.45 9.11
C PRO A 204 15.26 17.48 8.61
N ALA A 205 15.68 18.42 7.75
CA ALA A 205 14.80 19.45 7.18
C ALA A 205 13.74 18.84 6.24
N GLN A 206 14.10 17.83 5.45
CA GLN A 206 13.14 17.11 4.59
C GLN A 206 12.13 16.31 5.42
N ILE A 207 12.57 15.68 6.52
CA ILE A 207 11.68 14.96 7.43
C ILE A 207 10.69 15.94 8.08
N GLU A 208 11.17 17.10 8.53
CA GLU A 208 10.30 18.12 9.14
C GLU A 208 9.30 18.68 8.12
N TYR A 209 9.71 18.93 6.89
CA TYR A 209 8.81 19.33 5.81
C TYR A 209 7.71 18.30 5.57
N ASN A 210 8.04 17.01 5.54
CA ASN A 210 7.04 15.94 5.38
C ASN A 210 6.03 15.90 6.54
N LYS A 211 6.48 16.15 7.77
CA LYS A 211 5.60 16.21 8.95
C LYS A 211 4.62 17.39 8.87
N THR A 212 5.07 18.55 8.37
CA THR A 212 4.22 19.74 8.23
C THR A 212 3.18 19.60 7.12
N ARG A 213 3.49 18.85 6.04
CA ARG A 213 2.53 18.56 4.95
C ARG A 213 1.53 17.47 5.27
N GLY A 214 1.70 16.76 6.38
CA GLY A 214 0.91 15.61 6.73
C GLY A 214 1.43 14.32 6.07
N ARG A 215 1.26 13.20 6.76
CA ARG A 215 1.80 11.88 6.38
C ARG A 215 1.14 11.27 5.13
N TYR A 216 0.03 11.83 4.70
CA TYR A 216 -0.78 11.32 3.61
C TYR A 216 -0.94 12.39 2.54
N VAL A 217 -0.07 12.36 1.55
CA VAL A 217 -0.37 12.94 0.26
C VAL A 217 -1.00 11.80 -0.55
N PRO A 218 -2.28 11.92 -0.98
CA PRO A 218 -2.98 10.89 -1.75
C PRO A 218 -2.32 10.65 -3.11
#